data_309daf1ec303a18fd803afb0e84a0770
#
_entry.id   309daf1ec303a18fd803afb0e84a0770
#
_cell.length_a   1.000
_cell.length_b   1.000
_cell.length_c   1.000
_cell.angle_alpha   90.00
_cell.angle_beta   90.00
_cell.angle_gamma   90.00
#
_symmetry.space_group_name_H-M   'P 1'
#
loop_
_entity.id
_entity.type
_entity.pdbx_description
1 polymer ?
#
loop_
_entity_poly.entity_id
_entity_poly.type
_entity_poly.pdbx_seq_one_letter_code
_entity_poly.pdbx_strand_id
1 'polypeptide(L)'
;YIPTDNTAASNTEAIANVVIPEKVPVVAGEEGICKGCGVAALSISYYDLGYKTGEMAAEILADGADVSTMPVAFAPNVTKKYNAANCEALGITPPDGYEAIAD
;
A
#
# COMPACT_ATOMS: atom_id res chain seq x y z
N TYR A 1 -3.28 -10.64 6.77
CA TYR A 1 -3.21 -9.64 5.69
C TYR A 1 -4.30 -8.58 5.86
N ILE A 2 -3.94 -7.32 5.74
CA ILE A 2 -4.88 -6.19 5.74
C ILE A 2 -4.86 -5.56 4.34
N PRO A 3 -5.95 -5.65 3.57
CA PRO A 3 -6.07 -5.02 2.26
C PRO A 3 -6.14 -3.49 2.38
N THR A 4 -6.16 -2.80 1.26
CA THR A 4 -6.39 -1.36 1.19
C THR A 4 -7.80 -1.05 1.68
N ASP A 5 -7.92 -0.56 2.91
CA ASP A 5 -9.20 -0.29 3.58
C ASP A 5 -9.11 0.98 4.43
N ASN A 6 -10.02 1.93 4.20
CA ASN A 6 -10.01 3.22 4.88
C ASN A 6 -10.30 3.13 6.38
N THR A 7 -11.12 2.16 6.79
CA THR A 7 -11.43 1.95 8.21
C THR A 7 -10.21 1.40 8.94
N ALA A 8 -9.53 0.41 8.36
CA ALA A 8 -8.28 -0.11 8.89
C ALA A 8 -7.17 0.96 8.93
N ALA A 9 -7.03 1.73 7.86
CA ALA A 9 -6.04 2.82 7.77
C ALA A 9 -6.25 3.89 8.85
N SER A 10 -7.50 4.17 9.21
CA SER A 10 -7.85 5.14 10.27
C SER A 10 -7.75 4.58 11.69
N ASN A 11 -7.53 3.27 11.85
CA ASN A 11 -7.50 2.59 13.14
C ASN A 11 -6.24 1.74 13.35
N THR A 12 -5.14 2.07 12.70
CA THR A 12 -3.89 1.29 12.76
C THR A 12 -3.32 1.20 14.16
N GLU A 13 -3.48 2.23 15.01
CA GLU A 13 -3.05 2.21 16.40
C GLU A 13 -3.81 1.14 17.22
N ALA A 14 -5.12 1.04 17.04
CA ALA A 14 -5.92 0.02 17.72
C ALA A 14 -5.50 -1.39 17.29
N ILE A 15 -5.18 -1.59 16.02
CA ILE A 15 -4.66 -2.85 15.49
C ILE A 15 -3.28 -3.15 16.09
N ALA A 16 -2.36 -2.18 16.06
CA ALA A 16 -1.00 -2.32 16.58
C ALA A 16 -0.99 -2.70 18.06
N ASN A 17 -1.86 -2.10 18.87
CA ASN A 17 -2.01 -2.39 20.29
C ASN A 17 -2.37 -3.84 20.61
N VAL A 18 -2.92 -4.55 19.63
CA VAL A 18 -3.21 -5.99 19.74
C VAL A 18 -2.12 -6.84 19.12
N VAL A 19 -1.76 -6.56 17.86
CA VAL A 19 -0.88 -7.47 17.09
C VAL A 19 0.59 -7.40 17.50
N ILE A 20 1.08 -6.23 17.95
CA ILE A 20 2.49 -6.09 18.32
C ILE A 20 2.82 -6.84 19.63
N PRO A 21 2.07 -6.67 20.74
CA PRO A 21 2.32 -7.45 21.95
C PRO A 21 2.18 -8.95 21.76
N GLU A 22 1.21 -9.37 20.95
CA GLU A 22 0.98 -10.79 20.64
C GLU A 22 1.94 -11.35 19.58
N LYS A 23 2.87 -10.52 19.07
CA LYS A 23 3.86 -10.87 18.03
C LYS A 23 3.23 -11.48 16.78
N VAL A 24 2.08 -10.95 16.37
CA VAL A 24 1.40 -11.34 15.15
C VAL A 24 1.85 -10.43 14.01
N PRO A 25 2.59 -10.93 13.00
CA PRO A 25 3.02 -10.11 11.89
C PRO A 25 1.83 -9.76 10.97
N VAL A 26 1.74 -8.49 10.60
CA VAL A 26 0.73 -7.99 9.65
C VAL A 26 1.42 -7.61 8.35
N VAL A 27 0.94 -8.16 7.24
CA VAL A 27 1.30 -7.72 5.89
C VAL A 27 0.18 -6.82 5.37
N ALA A 28 0.54 -5.61 4.94
CA ALA A 28 -0.42 -4.59 4.54
C ALA A 28 -0.48 -4.40 3.02
N GLY A 29 -1.65 -4.04 2.51
CA GLY A 29 -1.88 -3.74 1.10
C GLY A 29 -1.43 -2.33 0.68
N GLU A 30 -1.08 -1.46 1.65
CA GLU A 30 -0.58 -0.12 1.37
C GLU A 30 0.35 0.39 2.49
N GLU A 31 1.10 1.46 2.19
CA GLU A 31 2.20 1.94 3.04
C GLU A 31 1.72 2.52 4.38
N GLY A 32 0.60 3.25 4.40
CA GLY A 32 0.09 3.88 5.64
C GLY A 32 -0.33 2.86 6.69
N ILE A 33 -1.03 1.79 6.29
CA ILE A 33 -1.37 0.68 7.19
C ILE A 33 -0.10 -0.02 7.66
N CYS A 34 0.89 -0.24 6.78
CA CYS A 34 2.17 -0.82 7.15
C CYS A 34 2.93 0.05 8.15
N LYS A 35 2.95 1.37 7.93
CA LYS A 35 3.56 2.33 8.85
C LYS A 35 2.92 2.26 10.24
N GLY A 36 1.60 2.13 10.31
CA GLY A 36 0.87 2.11 11.58
C GLY A 36 0.93 0.78 12.33
N CYS A 37 0.81 -0.36 11.67
CA CYS A 37 0.69 -1.66 12.35
C CYS A 37 1.30 -2.84 11.60
N GLY A 38 1.83 -2.66 10.39
CA GLY A 38 2.37 -3.75 9.59
C GLY A 38 3.86 -3.95 9.73
N VAL A 39 4.36 -5.08 9.27
CA VAL A 39 5.80 -5.38 9.13
C VAL A 39 6.27 -5.15 7.71
N ALA A 40 5.44 -5.45 6.71
CA ALA A 40 5.77 -5.28 5.30
C ALA A 40 4.52 -4.94 4.47
N ALA A 41 4.73 -4.28 3.34
CA ALA A 41 3.71 -3.98 2.36
C ALA A 41 4.24 -4.13 0.94
N LEU A 42 3.39 -4.62 0.06
CA LEU A 42 3.53 -4.42 -1.37
C LEU A 42 2.63 -3.24 -1.71
N SER A 43 3.21 -2.05 -1.77
CA SER A 43 2.48 -0.79 -1.87
C SER A 43 2.33 -0.34 -3.32
N ILE A 44 1.26 0.40 -3.59
CA ILE A 44 1.05 1.10 -4.86
C ILE A 44 1.33 2.59 -4.68
N SER A 45 1.80 3.24 -5.76
CA SER A 45 1.91 4.69 -5.80
C SER A 45 0.55 5.30 -6.17
N TYR A 46 -0.09 5.98 -5.22
CA TYR A 46 -1.33 6.71 -5.52
C TYR A 46 -1.11 7.87 -6.50
N TYR A 47 0.11 8.44 -6.51
CA TYR A 47 0.48 9.43 -7.52
C TYR A 47 0.46 8.82 -8.93
N ASP A 48 1.11 7.67 -9.13
CA ASP A 48 1.15 6.99 -10.43
C ASP A 48 -0.24 6.54 -10.87
N LEU A 49 -1.08 6.10 -9.93
CA LEU A 49 -2.46 5.71 -10.20
C LEU A 49 -3.28 6.92 -10.65
N GLY A 50 -3.13 8.08 -9.99
CA GLY A 50 -3.76 9.34 -10.38
C GLY A 50 -3.27 9.84 -11.73
N TYR A 51 -1.97 9.74 -12.00
CA TYR A 51 -1.39 10.10 -13.29
C TYR A 51 -1.96 9.24 -14.42
N LYS A 52 -2.01 7.91 -14.22
CA LYS A 52 -2.62 6.98 -15.19
C LYS A 52 -4.11 7.28 -15.42
N THR A 53 -4.83 7.64 -14.37
CA THR A 53 -6.23 8.07 -14.47
C THR A 53 -6.36 9.33 -15.35
N GLY A 54 -5.44 10.29 -15.19
CA GLY A 54 -5.37 11.49 -16.02
C GLY A 54 -5.10 11.20 -17.49
N GLU A 55 -4.19 10.26 -17.80
CA GLU A 55 -3.94 9.81 -19.17
C GLU A 55 -5.22 9.22 -19.79
N MET A 56 -5.91 8.32 -19.08
CA MET A 56 -7.16 7.73 -19.57
C MET A 56 -8.26 8.77 -19.76
N ALA A 57 -8.35 9.76 -18.88
CA ALA A 57 -9.28 10.87 -19.04
C ALA A 57 -8.97 11.70 -20.29
N ALA A 58 -7.70 11.96 -20.58
CA ALA A 58 -7.30 12.67 -21.79
C ALA A 58 -7.65 11.89 -23.06
N GLU A 59 -7.43 10.58 -23.06
CA GLU A 59 -7.83 9.71 -24.18
C GLU A 59 -9.34 9.81 -24.47
N ILE A 60 -10.17 9.86 -23.43
CA ILE A 60 -11.64 9.98 -23.58
C ILE A 60 -12.03 11.39 -24.05
N LEU A 61 -11.51 12.41 -23.39
CA LEU A 61 -11.98 13.79 -23.56
C LEU A 61 -11.36 14.50 -24.77
N ALA A 62 -10.08 14.24 -25.06
CA ALA A 62 -9.35 14.87 -26.15
C ALA A 62 -9.31 14.02 -27.42
N ASP A 63 -9.12 12.71 -27.27
CA ASP A 63 -8.89 11.81 -28.40
C ASP A 63 -10.16 11.03 -28.81
N GLY A 64 -11.25 11.20 -28.06
CA GLY A 64 -12.55 10.60 -28.38
C GLY A 64 -12.60 9.09 -28.16
N ALA A 65 -11.75 8.53 -27.28
CA ALA A 65 -11.77 7.11 -26.97
C ALA A 65 -13.13 6.67 -26.40
N ASP A 66 -13.59 5.51 -26.82
CA ASP A 66 -14.84 4.93 -26.31
C ASP A 66 -14.56 4.24 -24.96
N VAL A 67 -15.08 4.84 -23.88
CA VAL A 67 -14.94 4.30 -22.53
C VAL A 67 -15.49 2.89 -22.38
N SER A 68 -16.48 2.49 -23.19
CA SER A 68 -17.08 1.15 -23.13
C SER A 68 -16.11 0.03 -23.57
N THR A 69 -15.10 0.39 -24.35
CA THR A 69 -14.06 -0.54 -24.85
C THR A 69 -12.71 -0.35 -24.17
N MET A 70 -12.57 0.68 -23.30
CA MET A 70 -11.34 0.96 -22.59
C MET A 70 -11.11 -0.08 -21.49
N PRO A 71 -9.95 -0.78 -21.47
CA PRO A 71 -9.68 -1.76 -20.43
C PRO A 71 -9.45 -1.09 -19.06
N VAL A 72 -9.77 -1.82 -18.01
CA VAL A 72 -9.39 -1.42 -16.64
C VAL A 72 -7.86 -1.39 -16.54
N ALA A 73 -7.32 -0.29 -15.99
CA ALA A 73 -5.90 -0.15 -15.71
C ALA A 73 -5.60 -0.34 -14.22
N PHE A 74 -4.46 -0.96 -13.94
CA PHE A 74 -3.92 -1.11 -12.58
C PHE A 74 -2.79 -0.09 -12.35
N ALA A 75 -2.39 0.07 -11.09
CA ALA A 75 -1.20 0.86 -10.78
C ALA A 75 0.01 0.31 -11.54
N PRO A 76 0.74 1.15 -12.31
CA PRO A 76 1.81 0.68 -13.19
C PRO A 76 3.03 0.15 -12.41
N ASN A 77 3.23 0.66 -11.20
CA ASN A 77 4.36 0.31 -10.37
C ASN A 77 3.90 -0.09 -8.96
N VAL A 78 4.62 -1.04 -8.38
CA VAL A 78 4.50 -1.42 -6.97
C VAL A 78 5.84 -1.27 -6.28
N THR A 79 5.82 -0.84 -5.02
CA THR A 79 7.01 -0.70 -4.18
C THR A 79 6.94 -1.68 -3.02
N LYS A 80 8.10 -2.21 -2.66
CA LYS A 80 8.28 -3.12 -1.53
C LYS A 80 8.74 -2.30 -0.33
N LYS A 81 7.91 -2.18 0.68
CA LYS A 81 8.17 -1.38 1.88
C LYS A 81 8.09 -2.20 3.14
N TYR A 82 8.86 -1.84 4.17
CA TYR A 82 8.77 -2.47 5.48
C TYR A 82 8.85 -1.43 6.61
N ASN A 83 8.27 -1.77 7.76
CA ASN A 83 8.37 -0.96 8.96
C ASN A 83 9.50 -1.51 9.85
N ALA A 84 10.59 -0.75 9.96
CA ALA A 84 11.77 -1.19 10.69
C ALA A 84 11.50 -1.41 12.18
N ALA A 85 10.75 -0.50 12.82
CA ALA A 85 10.44 -0.59 14.24
C ALA A 85 9.57 -1.82 14.57
N ASN A 86 8.55 -2.07 13.76
CA ASN A 86 7.68 -3.24 13.95
C ASN A 86 8.42 -4.56 13.65
N CYS A 87 9.28 -4.57 12.64
CA CYS A 87 10.13 -5.73 12.38
C CYS A 87 11.04 -6.04 13.58
N GLU A 88 11.69 -5.02 14.15
CA GLU A 88 12.52 -5.17 15.35
C GLU A 88 11.72 -5.66 16.55
N ALA A 89 10.55 -5.07 16.82
CA ALA A 89 9.69 -5.45 17.93
C ALA A 89 9.22 -6.91 17.85
N LEU A 90 8.97 -7.41 16.65
CA LEU A 90 8.54 -8.79 16.42
C LEU A 90 9.71 -9.76 16.23
N GLY A 91 10.95 -9.28 16.08
CA GLY A 91 12.12 -10.11 15.78
C GLY A 91 12.12 -10.66 14.35
N ILE A 92 11.56 -9.90 13.40
CA ILE A 92 11.44 -10.29 11.99
C ILE A 92 12.52 -9.59 11.18
N THR A 93 13.28 -10.36 10.39
CA THR A 93 14.20 -9.81 9.41
C THR A 93 13.41 -9.45 8.14
N PRO A 94 13.50 -8.19 7.66
CA PRO A 94 12.82 -7.81 6.43
C PRO A 94 13.33 -8.63 5.24
N PRO A 95 12.47 -8.94 4.26
CA PRO A 95 12.91 -9.64 3.05
C PRO A 95 13.86 -8.77 2.21
N ASP A 96 14.75 -9.43 1.47
CA ASP A 96 15.65 -8.74 0.55
C ASP A 96 14.89 -7.91 -0.49
N GLY A 97 15.40 -6.73 -0.79
CA GLY A 97 14.81 -5.82 -1.78
C GLY A 97 13.61 -5.02 -1.27
N TYR A 98 13.34 -5.05 0.03
CA TYR A 98 12.38 -4.14 0.67
C TYR A 98 13.10 -2.90 1.20
N GLU A 99 12.45 -1.74 1.09
CA GLU A 99 12.94 -0.46 1.60
C GLU A 99 12.20 -0.07 2.88
N ALA A 100 12.94 0.49 3.84
CA ALA A 100 12.31 1.01 5.06
C ALA A 100 11.37 2.17 4.73
N ILE A 101 10.19 2.18 5.37
CA ILE A 101 9.29 3.34 5.33
C ILE A 101 9.98 4.48 6.10
N ALA A 102 10.00 5.66 5.50
CA ALA A 102 10.53 6.86 6.16
C ALA A 102 9.62 7.30 7.33
N ASP A 103 10.23 7.82 8.37
CA ASP A 103 9.55 8.36 9.54
C ASP A 103 8.72 9.61 9.24
#